data_fefa58f3013c5ce21fcc12d3703473b0
#
_entry.id   fefa58f3013c5ce21fcc12d3703473b0
#
_cell.length_a   1.000
_cell.length_b   1.000
_cell.length_c   1.000
_cell.angle_alpha   90.00
_cell.angle_beta   90.00
_cell.angle_gamma   90.00
#
_symmetry.space_group_name_H-M   'P 1'
#
loop_
_entity.id
_entity.type
_entity.pdbx_description
1 polymer ?
#
loop_
_entity_poly.entity_id
_entity_poly.type
_entity_poly.pdbx_seq_one_letter_code
_entity_poly.pdbx_strand_id
1 'polypeptide(L)'
;KIESEILVHSMKLEKKPRVGIWIEGTQDEKDALFLDVKGEHDLVESYSKEYRRGCILVQILLSKNKIYPYKLQNNLYVSKSTIEKDLQEISKWLEKYDLSLMKKPSIGFYVSGDEENIRNAVAALAGKLSEKNQSIESLMETYLDIDVKEIEDIIHNWNDNYNMHLNEVNINNLAFHASVMLMRIGKN
;
A
#
# COMPACT_ATOMS: atom_id res chain seq x y z
N LYS A 1 -8.38 -10.79 18.03
CA LYS A 1 -7.97 -9.39 17.82
C LYS A 1 -9.15 -8.41 17.95
N ILE A 2 -10.25 -8.58 17.20
CA ILE A 2 -11.45 -7.72 17.33
C ILE A 2 -12.04 -7.82 18.75
N GLU A 3 -12.14 -9.01 19.31
CA GLU A 3 -12.67 -9.23 20.67
C GLU A 3 -11.81 -8.53 21.74
N SER A 4 -10.49 -8.49 21.60
CA SER A 4 -9.60 -7.78 22.54
C SER A 4 -9.73 -6.27 22.44
N GLU A 5 -9.94 -5.71 21.27
CA GLU A 5 -10.15 -4.27 21.07
C GLU A 5 -11.51 -3.82 21.62
N ILE A 6 -12.56 -4.59 21.39
CA ILE A 6 -13.90 -4.32 21.92
C ILE A 6 -13.91 -4.38 23.47
N LEU A 7 -13.14 -5.29 24.07
CA LEU A 7 -13.01 -5.41 25.52
C LEU A 7 -12.33 -4.17 26.17
N VAL A 8 -11.43 -3.49 25.49
CA VAL A 8 -10.81 -2.24 25.98
C VAL A 8 -11.87 -1.15 26.22
N HIS A 9 -12.94 -1.15 25.42
CA HIS A 9 -14.08 -0.23 25.56
C HIS A 9 -15.22 -0.79 26.43
N SER A 10 -14.95 -1.81 27.26
CA SER A 10 -15.93 -2.45 28.16
C SER A 10 -17.13 -3.08 27.45
N MET A 11 -17.05 -3.28 26.14
CA MET A 11 -18.09 -3.88 25.32
C MET A 11 -17.86 -5.37 25.06
N LYS A 12 -18.88 -6.06 24.56
CA LYS A 12 -18.87 -7.49 24.32
C LYS A 12 -19.31 -7.84 22.90
N LEU A 13 -18.57 -8.77 22.27
CA LEU A 13 -18.96 -9.31 20.97
C LEU A 13 -19.90 -10.52 21.17
N GLU A 14 -21.15 -10.35 20.81
CA GLU A 14 -22.17 -11.42 20.89
C GLU A 14 -22.33 -12.08 19.52
N LYS A 15 -22.48 -13.43 19.56
CA LYS A 15 -22.67 -14.27 18.37
C LYS A 15 -23.86 -15.20 18.60
N LYS A 16 -24.89 -15.13 17.74
CA LYS A 16 -26.04 -16.00 17.81
C LYS A 16 -26.34 -16.68 16.49
N PRO A 17 -26.42 -18.01 16.43
CA PRO A 17 -26.72 -18.73 15.20
C PRO A 17 -28.03 -18.20 14.57
N ARG A 18 -28.03 -18.01 13.26
CA ARG A 18 -29.12 -17.48 12.43
C ARG A 18 -29.54 -16.02 12.69
N VAL A 19 -28.95 -15.34 13.67
CA VAL A 19 -29.17 -13.91 13.96
C VAL A 19 -28.03 -13.07 13.48
N GLY A 20 -26.79 -13.50 13.74
CA GLY A 20 -25.59 -12.77 13.33
C GLY A 20 -24.63 -12.50 14.49
N ILE A 21 -23.83 -11.47 14.28
CA ILE A 21 -22.81 -10.98 15.22
C ILE A 21 -23.11 -9.51 15.48
N TRP A 22 -23.08 -9.08 16.76
CA TRP A 22 -23.25 -7.67 17.14
C TRP A 22 -22.39 -7.32 18.34
N ILE A 23 -22.19 -6.02 18.55
CA ILE A 23 -21.48 -5.48 19.71
C ILE A 23 -22.51 -5.05 20.73
N GLU A 24 -22.45 -5.64 21.93
CA GLU A 24 -23.29 -5.30 23.08
C GLU A 24 -22.52 -4.28 23.95
N GLY A 25 -23.19 -3.17 24.25
CA GLY A 25 -22.69 -2.07 25.06
C GLY A 25 -23.64 -0.88 25.00
N THR A 26 -23.42 0.09 25.88
CA THR A 26 -24.17 1.35 25.91
C THR A 26 -23.92 2.19 24.65
N GLN A 27 -24.76 3.20 24.42
CA GLN A 27 -24.55 4.10 23.28
C GLN A 27 -23.26 4.89 23.44
N ASP A 28 -22.94 5.35 24.65
CA ASP A 28 -21.73 6.11 24.94
C ASP A 28 -20.44 5.29 24.69
N GLU A 29 -20.45 3.99 25.05
CA GLU A 29 -19.35 3.07 24.77
C GLU A 29 -19.18 2.84 23.26
N LYS A 30 -20.30 2.70 22.53
CA LYS A 30 -20.27 2.58 21.06
C LYS A 30 -19.78 3.84 20.37
N ASP A 31 -20.18 5.01 20.88
CA ASP A 31 -19.72 6.29 20.35
C ASP A 31 -18.24 6.53 20.66
N ALA A 32 -17.73 6.10 21.82
CA ALA A 32 -16.31 6.14 22.16
C ALA A 32 -15.50 5.20 21.24
N LEU A 33 -15.93 3.96 21.02
CA LEU A 33 -15.30 3.05 20.06
C LEU A 33 -15.34 3.64 18.65
N PHE A 34 -16.46 4.26 18.25
CA PHE A 34 -16.60 4.87 16.94
C PHE A 34 -15.66 6.06 16.75
N LEU A 35 -15.45 6.87 17.81
CA LEU A 35 -14.49 7.97 17.79
C LEU A 35 -13.05 7.48 17.74
N ASP A 36 -12.71 6.43 18.46
CA ASP A 36 -11.38 5.80 18.47
C ASP A 36 -11.07 5.17 17.09
N VAL A 37 -12.01 4.41 16.56
CA VAL A 37 -11.93 3.87 15.20
C VAL A 37 -11.96 4.98 14.15
N LYS A 38 -12.65 6.10 14.39
CA LYS A 38 -12.71 7.25 13.47
C LYS A 38 -11.48 8.15 13.56
N GLY A 39 -10.78 8.20 14.70
CA GLY A 39 -9.49 8.86 14.84
C GLY A 39 -8.37 8.17 14.04
N GLU A 40 -8.51 6.88 13.74
CA GLU A 40 -7.69 6.14 12.76
C GLU A 40 -8.23 6.27 11.32
N HIS A 41 -9.05 7.27 11.04
CA HIS A 41 -9.92 7.40 9.86
C HIS A 41 -9.29 8.01 8.60
N ASP A 42 -8.13 7.52 8.24
CA ASP A 42 -7.81 7.28 6.83
C ASP A 42 -8.34 5.89 6.36
N LEU A 43 -9.07 5.18 7.24
CA LEU A 43 -9.42 3.76 7.09
C LEU A 43 -10.60 3.47 6.15
N VAL A 44 -11.47 4.43 5.81
CA VAL A 44 -12.62 4.13 4.92
C VAL A 44 -12.16 3.99 3.47
N GLU A 45 -11.14 4.73 3.04
CA GLU A 45 -10.49 4.50 1.74
C GLU A 45 -9.64 3.23 1.74
N SER A 46 -9.07 2.82 2.88
CA SER A 46 -8.22 1.64 3.00
C SER A 46 -8.93 0.31 2.69
N TYR A 47 -10.26 0.30 2.66
CA TYR A 47 -11.05 -0.87 2.28
C TYR A 47 -11.53 -0.84 0.83
N SER A 48 -11.26 0.22 0.06
CA SER A 48 -11.59 0.27 -1.36
C SER A 48 -10.81 -0.81 -2.13
N LYS A 49 -11.40 -1.30 -3.22
CA LYS A 49 -10.72 -2.26 -4.11
C LYS A 49 -9.45 -1.66 -4.69
N GLU A 50 -9.50 -0.38 -5.02
CA GLU A 50 -8.42 0.39 -5.60
C GLU A 50 -7.24 0.51 -4.63
N TYR A 51 -7.50 0.93 -3.39
CA TYR A 51 -6.50 1.00 -2.34
C TYR A 51 -5.86 -0.37 -2.08
N ARG A 52 -6.67 -1.40 -1.89
CA ARG A 52 -6.19 -2.76 -1.61
C ARG A 52 -5.29 -3.28 -2.73
N ARG A 53 -5.68 -3.08 -4.01
CA ARG A 53 -4.87 -3.45 -5.16
C ARG A 53 -3.57 -2.65 -5.23
N GLY A 54 -3.62 -1.36 -4.89
CA GLY A 54 -2.45 -0.50 -4.73
C GLY A 54 -1.47 -1.06 -3.70
N CYS A 55 -1.94 -1.40 -2.50
CA CYS A 55 -1.13 -2.03 -1.45
C CYS A 55 -0.48 -3.34 -1.90
N ILE A 56 -1.20 -4.17 -2.63
CA ILE A 56 -0.65 -5.43 -3.17
C ILE A 56 0.41 -5.13 -4.24
N LEU A 57 0.16 -4.20 -5.15
CA LEU A 57 1.11 -3.80 -6.19
C LEU A 57 2.40 -3.24 -5.59
N VAL A 58 2.31 -2.33 -4.61
CA VAL A 58 3.48 -1.79 -3.90
C VAL A 58 4.31 -2.93 -3.33
N GLN A 59 3.69 -3.87 -2.63
CA GLN A 59 4.40 -5.00 -2.05
C GLN A 59 5.09 -5.86 -3.14
N ILE A 60 4.40 -6.18 -4.23
CA ILE A 60 4.92 -7.04 -5.29
C ILE A 60 6.08 -6.37 -6.04
N LEU A 61 5.99 -5.06 -6.31
CA LEU A 61 6.97 -4.30 -7.09
C LEU A 61 8.18 -3.87 -6.25
N LEU A 62 7.96 -3.46 -4.98
CA LEU A 62 9.00 -2.84 -4.15
C LEU A 62 9.57 -3.76 -3.06
N SER A 63 8.81 -4.74 -2.56
CA SER A 63 9.30 -5.59 -1.46
C SER A 63 10.50 -6.43 -1.87
N LYS A 64 11.49 -6.50 -0.97
CA LYS A 64 12.60 -7.49 -1.02
C LYS A 64 12.14 -8.87 -0.50
N ASN A 65 10.99 -8.94 0.14
CA ASN A 65 10.49 -10.11 0.82
C ASN A 65 9.55 -10.95 -0.06
N LYS A 66 9.46 -12.23 0.28
CA LYS A 66 8.52 -13.16 -0.35
C LYS A 66 7.09 -12.80 0.01
N ILE A 67 6.23 -12.68 -1.02
CA ILE A 67 4.83 -12.31 -0.86
C ILE A 67 3.96 -13.54 -1.01
N TYR A 68 3.37 -13.96 0.10
CA TYR A 68 2.50 -15.13 0.14
C TYR A 68 1.03 -14.70 0.25
N PRO A 69 0.10 -15.42 -0.43
CA PRO A 69 -1.33 -15.10 -0.40
C PRO A 69 -1.90 -14.99 1.02
N TYR A 70 -1.48 -15.87 1.93
CA TYR A 70 -1.97 -15.88 3.31
C TYR A 70 -1.54 -14.62 4.09
N LYS A 71 -0.34 -14.07 3.80
CA LYS A 71 0.10 -12.81 4.40
C LYS A 71 -0.74 -11.64 3.91
N LEU A 72 -1.05 -11.60 2.60
CA LEU A 72 -1.95 -10.59 2.04
C LEU A 72 -3.36 -10.67 2.64
N GLN A 73 -3.90 -11.88 2.83
CA GLN A 73 -5.19 -12.08 3.49
C GLN A 73 -5.20 -11.52 4.91
N ASN A 74 -4.15 -11.83 5.68
CA ASN A 74 -4.05 -11.40 7.07
C ASN A 74 -3.83 -9.89 7.21
N ASN A 75 -2.97 -9.31 6.37
CA ASN A 75 -2.65 -7.88 6.43
C ASN A 75 -3.80 -6.99 5.92
N LEU A 76 -4.54 -7.48 4.93
CA LEU A 76 -5.64 -6.73 4.31
C LEU A 76 -7.02 -7.14 4.82
N TYR A 77 -7.09 -8.08 5.76
CA TYR A 77 -8.32 -8.59 6.38
C TYR A 77 -9.39 -9.05 5.39
N VAL A 78 -8.97 -9.70 4.30
CA VAL A 78 -9.86 -10.17 3.24
C VAL A 78 -9.75 -11.68 3.00
N SER A 79 -10.78 -12.24 2.36
CA SER A 79 -10.82 -13.66 2.03
C SER A 79 -9.79 -14.03 0.95
N LYS A 80 -9.43 -15.32 0.90
CA LYS A 80 -8.58 -15.88 -0.16
C LYS A 80 -9.14 -15.58 -1.56
N SER A 81 -10.46 -15.74 -1.74
CA SER A 81 -11.12 -15.48 -3.02
C SER A 81 -11.05 -14.01 -3.43
N THR A 82 -11.04 -13.08 -2.48
CA THR A 82 -10.85 -11.65 -2.73
C THR A 82 -9.45 -11.38 -3.23
N ILE A 83 -8.42 -11.94 -2.56
CA ILE A 83 -7.03 -11.81 -3.01
C ILE A 83 -6.83 -12.41 -4.41
N GLU A 84 -7.41 -13.57 -4.71
CA GLU A 84 -7.31 -14.20 -6.03
C GLU A 84 -7.89 -13.30 -7.13
N LYS A 85 -9.05 -12.69 -6.89
CA LYS A 85 -9.66 -11.72 -7.82
C LYS A 85 -8.79 -10.46 -8.00
N ASP A 86 -8.24 -9.93 -6.91
CA ASP A 86 -7.37 -8.76 -6.99
C ASP A 86 -6.07 -9.07 -7.74
N LEU A 87 -5.46 -10.25 -7.54
CA LEU A 87 -4.27 -10.68 -8.27
C LEU A 87 -4.53 -10.86 -9.78
N GLN A 88 -5.73 -11.30 -10.17
CA GLN A 88 -6.12 -11.36 -11.59
C GLN A 88 -6.16 -9.96 -12.23
N GLU A 89 -6.73 -8.99 -11.55
CA GLU A 89 -6.77 -7.61 -12.05
C GLU A 89 -5.38 -6.95 -12.04
N ILE A 90 -4.57 -7.25 -11.03
CA ILE A 90 -3.17 -6.82 -10.97
C ILE A 90 -2.37 -7.42 -12.14
N SER A 91 -2.56 -8.68 -12.48
CA SER A 91 -1.92 -9.31 -13.65
C SER A 91 -2.23 -8.54 -14.93
N LYS A 92 -3.51 -8.22 -15.18
CA LYS A 92 -3.93 -7.42 -16.35
C LYS A 92 -3.33 -6.01 -16.35
N TRP A 93 -3.14 -5.42 -15.17
CA TRP A 93 -2.50 -4.10 -15.06
C TRP A 93 -1.00 -4.19 -15.37
N LEU A 94 -0.31 -5.22 -14.89
CA LEU A 94 1.11 -5.46 -15.16
C LEU A 94 1.39 -5.74 -16.64
N GLU A 95 0.49 -6.45 -17.33
CA GLU A 95 0.58 -6.74 -18.77
C GLU A 95 0.68 -5.46 -19.62
N LYS A 96 0.11 -4.33 -19.17
CA LYS A 96 0.24 -3.04 -19.85
C LYS A 96 1.67 -2.47 -19.87
N TYR A 97 2.53 -3.02 -19.03
CA TYR A 97 3.94 -2.67 -18.89
C TYR A 97 4.85 -3.82 -19.34
N ASP A 98 4.32 -4.78 -20.13
CA ASP A 98 5.04 -5.99 -20.54
C ASP A 98 5.62 -6.78 -19.36
N LEU A 99 4.90 -6.78 -18.24
CA LEU A 99 5.25 -7.49 -17.02
C LEU A 99 4.31 -8.66 -16.77
N SER A 100 4.83 -9.74 -16.20
CA SER A 100 4.07 -10.92 -15.85
C SER A 100 4.08 -11.17 -14.33
N LEU A 101 2.90 -11.42 -13.76
CA LEU A 101 2.79 -11.87 -12.37
C LEU A 101 3.04 -13.37 -12.30
N MET A 102 4.13 -13.76 -11.67
CA MET A 102 4.55 -15.13 -11.52
C MET A 102 4.33 -15.64 -10.09
N LYS A 103 4.12 -16.97 -9.98
CA LYS A 103 3.98 -17.66 -8.68
C LYS A 103 4.93 -18.84 -8.61
N LYS A 104 5.75 -18.89 -7.56
CA LYS A 104 6.57 -20.06 -7.22
C LYS A 104 6.25 -20.54 -5.79
N PRO A 105 6.16 -21.85 -5.54
CA PRO A 105 5.83 -22.40 -4.21
C PRO A 105 6.73 -21.90 -3.10
N SER A 106 8.04 -21.76 -3.35
CA SER A 106 9.05 -21.33 -2.37
C SER A 106 9.23 -19.84 -2.24
N ILE A 107 8.72 -19.04 -3.22
CA ILE A 107 8.95 -17.60 -3.32
C ILE A 107 7.65 -16.80 -3.12
N GLY A 108 6.49 -17.40 -3.41
CA GLY A 108 5.22 -16.70 -3.44
C GLY A 108 5.01 -16.00 -4.79
N PHE A 109 4.41 -14.81 -4.76
CA PHE A 109 4.23 -13.96 -5.94
C PHE A 109 5.43 -13.06 -6.16
N TYR A 110 5.79 -12.86 -7.43
CA TYR A 110 6.82 -11.93 -7.89
C TYR A 110 6.50 -11.46 -9.31
N VAL A 111 7.08 -10.33 -9.70
CA VAL A 111 6.97 -9.80 -11.07
C VAL A 111 8.16 -10.27 -11.90
N SER A 112 7.90 -10.69 -13.13
CA SER A 112 8.89 -11.03 -14.14
C SER A 112 8.75 -10.11 -15.35
N GLY A 113 9.85 -9.59 -15.84
CA GLY A 113 9.96 -8.69 -16.99
C GLY A 113 11.24 -7.87 -16.91
N ASP A 114 11.43 -6.98 -17.86
CA ASP A 114 12.61 -6.13 -17.93
C ASP A 114 12.59 -5.07 -16.82
N GLU A 115 13.78 -4.71 -16.34
CA GLU A 115 13.95 -3.78 -15.23
C GLU A 115 13.39 -2.38 -15.56
N GLU A 116 13.53 -1.94 -16.81
CA GLU A 116 12.95 -0.69 -17.29
C GLU A 116 11.43 -0.70 -17.18
N ASN A 117 10.79 -1.78 -17.58
CA ASN A 117 9.35 -1.97 -17.49
C ASN A 117 8.86 -1.98 -16.03
N ILE A 118 9.63 -2.59 -15.12
CA ILE A 118 9.31 -2.57 -13.69
C ILE A 118 9.38 -1.14 -13.15
N ARG A 119 10.41 -0.36 -13.49
CA ARG A 119 10.50 1.05 -13.08
C ARG A 119 9.36 1.89 -13.63
N ASN A 120 9.00 1.70 -14.89
CA ASN A 120 7.86 2.37 -15.51
C ASN A 120 6.54 2.03 -14.80
N ALA A 121 6.34 0.78 -14.41
CA ALA A 121 5.16 0.36 -13.66
C ALA A 121 5.12 0.99 -12.25
N VAL A 122 6.26 1.06 -11.56
CA VAL A 122 6.34 1.73 -10.24
C VAL A 122 6.04 3.22 -10.36
N ALA A 123 6.62 3.89 -11.36
CA ALA A 123 6.36 5.31 -11.63
C ALA A 123 4.89 5.59 -11.92
N ALA A 124 4.25 4.75 -12.76
CA ALA A 124 2.83 4.89 -13.07
C ALA A 124 1.93 4.59 -11.87
N LEU A 125 2.34 3.69 -10.98
CA LEU A 125 1.65 3.44 -9.73
C LEU A 125 1.71 4.68 -8.82
N ALA A 126 2.89 5.28 -8.63
CA ALA A 126 3.07 6.49 -7.85
C ALA A 126 2.22 7.65 -8.37
N GLY A 127 2.25 7.93 -9.68
CA GLY A 127 1.45 9.00 -10.28
C GLY A 127 -0.06 8.84 -10.08
N LYS A 128 -0.57 7.60 -10.10
CA LYS A 128 -1.99 7.33 -9.80
C LYS A 128 -2.35 7.53 -8.34
N LEU A 129 -1.40 7.39 -7.46
CA LEU A 129 -1.60 7.38 -6.02
C LEU A 129 -1.51 8.78 -5.43
N SER A 130 -0.63 9.63 -5.96
CA SER A 130 -0.53 11.05 -5.60
C SER A 130 -1.81 11.83 -5.89
N GLU A 131 -2.61 11.41 -6.89
CA GLU A 131 -3.89 12.04 -7.20
C GLU A 131 -5.03 11.66 -6.23
N LYS A 132 -4.91 10.55 -5.49
CA LYS A 132 -6.05 9.95 -4.80
C LYS A 132 -5.82 9.50 -3.36
N ASN A 133 -4.56 9.31 -2.87
CA ASN A 133 -4.40 8.61 -1.61
C ASN A 133 -3.00 8.77 -0.97
N GLN A 134 -2.84 9.72 -0.06
CA GLN A 134 -1.62 9.93 0.74
C GLN A 134 -1.16 8.66 1.50
N SER A 135 -2.10 7.78 1.89
CA SER A 135 -1.77 6.57 2.65
C SER A 135 -1.00 5.51 1.85
N ILE A 136 -1.13 5.47 0.51
CA ILE A 136 -0.33 4.54 -0.30
C ILE A 136 1.05 5.12 -0.62
N GLU A 137 1.17 6.42 -0.74
CA GLU A 137 2.45 7.10 -0.87
C GLU A 137 3.34 6.82 0.35
N SER A 138 2.81 6.99 1.56
CA SER A 138 3.47 6.60 2.80
C SER A 138 3.82 5.10 2.86
N LEU A 139 2.95 4.23 2.31
CA LEU A 139 3.26 2.81 2.20
C LEU A 139 4.43 2.56 1.23
N MET A 140 4.50 3.26 0.10
CA MET A 140 5.62 3.14 -0.85
C MET A 140 6.93 3.57 -0.21
N GLU A 141 6.96 4.69 0.51
CA GLU A 141 8.13 5.17 1.25
C GLU A 141 8.64 4.11 2.24
N THR A 142 7.75 3.43 2.95
CA THR A 142 8.11 2.32 3.87
C THR A 142 8.85 1.17 3.16
N TYR A 143 8.58 0.93 1.87
CA TYR A 143 9.24 -0.12 1.09
C TYR A 143 10.48 0.34 0.34
N LEU A 144 10.68 1.64 0.17
CA LEU A 144 11.83 2.17 -0.55
C LEU A 144 13.15 1.93 0.21
N ASP A 145 13.12 1.89 1.56
CA ASP A 145 14.32 1.73 2.39
C ASP A 145 15.40 2.79 2.10
N ILE A 146 14.93 4.00 1.71
CA ILE A 146 15.72 5.17 1.32
C ILE A 146 15.00 6.38 1.89
N ASP A 147 15.76 7.34 2.43
CA ASP A 147 15.21 8.61 2.87
C ASP A 147 14.90 9.48 1.64
N VAL A 148 13.63 9.50 1.24
CA VAL A 148 13.14 10.30 0.11
C VAL A 148 13.39 11.79 0.35
N LYS A 149 13.28 12.23 1.61
CA LYS A 149 13.47 13.62 2.00
C LYS A 149 14.92 14.09 1.81
N GLU A 150 15.90 13.24 2.06
CA GLU A 150 17.30 13.54 1.78
C GLU A 150 17.52 13.80 0.27
N ILE A 151 16.84 13.04 -0.59
CA ILE A 151 16.90 13.23 -2.03
C ILE A 151 16.19 14.51 -2.47
N GLU A 152 15.05 14.83 -1.84
CA GLU A 152 14.35 16.11 -2.06
C GLU A 152 15.27 17.29 -1.74
N ASP A 153 15.95 17.27 -0.61
CA ASP A 153 16.89 18.33 -0.19
C ASP A 153 18.06 18.50 -1.19
N ILE A 154 18.57 17.40 -1.73
CA ILE A 154 19.61 17.44 -2.78
C ILE A 154 19.06 18.10 -4.05
N ILE A 155 17.84 17.75 -4.47
CA ILE A 155 17.22 18.31 -5.67
C ILE A 155 16.89 19.78 -5.49
N HIS A 156 16.38 20.18 -4.31
CA HIS A 156 16.18 21.59 -3.95
C HIS A 156 17.48 22.39 -4.09
N ASN A 157 18.56 21.90 -3.52
CA ASN A 157 19.86 22.55 -3.61
C ASN A 157 20.35 22.68 -5.05
N TRP A 158 20.12 21.67 -5.89
CA TRP A 158 20.41 21.76 -7.33
C TRP A 158 19.51 22.76 -8.05
N ASN A 159 18.23 22.76 -7.76
CA ASN A 159 17.26 23.70 -8.33
C ASN A 159 17.69 25.14 -8.09
N ASP A 160 18.11 25.46 -6.87
CA ASP A 160 18.55 26.80 -6.47
C ASP A 160 19.89 27.18 -7.12
N ASN A 161 20.86 26.29 -7.09
CA ASN A 161 22.22 26.54 -7.62
C ASN A 161 22.27 26.67 -9.16
N TYR A 162 21.40 25.94 -9.86
CA TYR A 162 21.40 25.90 -11.33
C TYR A 162 20.18 26.59 -11.96
N ASN A 163 19.35 27.27 -11.18
CA ASN A 163 18.13 27.97 -11.63
C ASN A 163 17.25 27.09 -12.56
N MET A 164 16.98 25.85 -12.13
CA MET A 164 16.24 24.90 -12.98
C MET A 164 14.74 25.19 -13.04
N HIS A 165 14.25 26.09 -12.18
CA HIS A 165 12.84 26.50 -12.11
C HIS A 165 11.85 25.35 -11.89
N LEU A 166 12.24 24.31 -11.16
CA LEU A 166 11.36 23.22 -10.76
C LEU A 166 10.41 23.72 -9.68
N ASN A 167 9.13 23.36 -9.77
CA ASN A 167 8.17 23.55 -8.69
C ASN A 167 8.19 22.34 -7.73
N GLU A 168 7.57 22.48 -6.56
CA GLU A 168 7.52 21.43 -5.51
C GLU A 168 7.01 20.09 -6.05
N VAL A 169 5.98 20.09 -6.89
CA VAL A 169 5.43 18.86 -7.48
C VAL A 169 6.48 18.13 -8.35
N ASN A 170 7.26 18.89 -9.10
CA ASN A 170 8.32 18.32 -9.93
C ASN A 170 9.47 17.79 -9.09
N ILE A 171 9.83 18.49 -8.01
CA ILE A 171 10.88 18.07 -7.07
C ILE A 171 10.49 16.76 -6.39
N ASN A 172 9.30 16.69 -5.82
CA ASN A 172 8.78 15.50 -5.15
C ASN A 172 8.72 14.29 -6.11
N ASN A 173 8.19 14.51 -7.32
CA ASN A 173 8.16 13.47 -8.35
C ASN A 173 9.57 12.97 -8.71
N LEU A 174 10.52 13.89 -8.91
CA LEU A 174 11.90 13.54 -9.26
C LEU A 174 12.59 12.80 -8.12
N ALA A 175 12.42 13.24 -6.87
CA ALA A 175 12.94 12.58 -5.68
C ALA A 175 12.41 11.15 -5.55
N PHE A 176 11.10 10.98 -5.72
CA PHE A 176 10.48 9.66 -5.71
C PHE A 176 11.05 8.73 -6.80
N HIS A 177 11.15 9.21 -8.04
CA HIS A 177 11.74 8.43 -9.14
C HIS A 177 13.19 8.06 -8.86
N ALA A 178 14.00 9.00 -8.36
CA ALA A 178 15.39 8.75 -7.98
C ALA A 178 15.49 7.71 -6.87
N SER A 179 14.63 7.78 -5.85
CA SER A 179 14.56 6.79 -4.76
C SER A 179 14.26 5.39 -5.26
N VAL A 180 13.28 5.25 -6.17
CA VAL A 180 12.95 3.97 -6.81
C VAL A 180 14.15 3.42 -7.59
N MET A 181 14.84 4.27 -8.36
CA MET A 181 16.01 3.87 -9.13
C MET A 181 17.15 3.40 -8.22
N LEU A 182 17.48 4.14 -7.17
CA LEU A 182 18.53 3.80 -6.20
C LEU A 182 18.24 2.47 -5.50
N MET A 183 17.00 2.29 -5.03
CA MET A 183 16.57 1.04 -4.40
C MET A 183 16.75 -0.16 -5.35
N ARG A 184 16.47 0.01 -6.63
CA ARG A 184 16.53 -1.08 -7.59
C ARG A 184 17.94 -1.38 -8.09
N ILE A 185 18.83 -0.38 -8.21
CA ILE A 185 20.25 -0.59 -8.50
C ILE A 185 20.91 -1.49 -7.44
N GLY A 186 20.55 -1.31 -6.17
CA GLY A 186 21.07 -2.15 -5.08
C GLY A 186 20.49 -3.58 -5.05
N LYS A 187 19.58 -3.96 -5.96
CA LYS A 187 18.99 -5.31 -6.06
C LYS A 187 19.64 -6.21 -7.11
N ASN A 188 20.45 -5.65 -7.99
CA ASN A 188 21.25 -6.37 -9.00
C ASN A 188 22.67 -6.55 -8.47
#